data_687e3203bad503bf6a3e4ddfff207e10
#
_entry.id   687e3203bad503bf6a3e4ddfff207e10
#
_cell.length_a   1.000
_cell.length_b   1.000
_cell.length_c   1.000
_cell.angle_alpha   90.00
_cell.angle_beta   90.00
_cell.angle_gamma   90.00
#
_symmetry.space_group_name_H-M   'P 1'
#
loop_
_entity.id
_entity.type
_entity.pdbx_description
1 polymer ?
#
loop_
_entity_poly.entity_id
_entity_poly.type
_entity_poly.pdbx_seq_one_letter_code
_entity_poly.pdbx_strand_id
1 'polypeptide(L)'
;LDPVVHSDWSEAAPLSKAQAAQFERDGYLVLENIFSAQEVAFLQQEAGSLLADPDALDGDTVITEPGGGEIRSIFEIHSQSRVMHRLAADARLADVARFLLNDEVYLHQSRLNYKPGFQGKEFYWHSDFETWHVEDGMPRMRALSMSVLLADNTPHNGPLMLIPGSHRSFLTCVGETPDDHYKMSLKKQEYGVPDEDSLADLAHKHGIVAPTGKPGTVILFDCNLMHGSNGNITPFPRANAFMVYNAMSNQLVAPFGPATPRPSFIAAREAEAISVCHGDLVAEGMA
;
A
#
# COMPACT_ATOMS: atom_id res chain seq x y z
N LEU A 1 14.09 20.08 2.95
CA LEU A 1 13.25 18.88 3.05
C LEU A 1 11.93 19.17 2.38
N ASP A 2 11.53 18.35 1.41
CA ASP A 2 10.21 18.47 0.82
C ASP A 2 9.17 18.07 1.86
N PRO A 3 8.02 18.77 1.94
CA PRO A 3 6.93 18.34 2.80
C PRO A 3 6.33 17.04 2.28
N VAL A 4 5.64 16.28 3.13
CA VAL A 4 4.82 15.13 2.72
C VAL A 4 3.32 15.46 2.80
N VAL A 5 2.96 16.56 3.46
CA VAL A 5 1.65 17.21 3.34
C VAL A 5 1.81 18.44 2.47
N HIS A 6 1.38 18.34 1.23
CA HIS A 6 1.61 19.36 0.21
C HIS A 6 0.52 20.44 0.17
N SER A 7 -0.66 20.20 0.77
CA SER A 7 -1.75 21.19 0.87
C SER A 7 -1.63 22.02 2.13
N ASP A 8 -2.02 23.29 2.04
CA ASP A 8 -2.32 24.09 3.22
C ASP A 8 -3.59 23.56 3.90
N TRP A 9 -3.50 23.39 5.22
CA TRP A 9 -4.65 22.91 5.98
C TRP A 9 -5.75 24.00 6.10
N SER A 10 -7.01 23.59 5.93
CA SER A 10 -8.19 24.40 6.17
C SER A 10 -9.26 23.58 6.91
N GLU A 11 -10.32 24.22 7.37
CA GLU A 11 -11.45 23.53 8.01
C GLU A 11 -12.23 22.60 7.07
N ALA A 12 -12.07 22.78 5.76
CA ALA A 12 -12.65 21.90 4.74
C ALA A 12 -11.75 20.69 4.40
N ALA A 13 -10.57 20.58 5.00
CA ALA A 13 -9.67 19.46 4.74
C ALA A 13 -10.28 18.13 5.23
N PRO A 14 -10.03 17.02 4.52
CA PRO A 14 -10.55 15.70 4.90
C PRO A 14 -9.87 15.12 6.16
N LEU A 15 -8.78 15.72 6.59
CA LEU A 15 -8.05 15.39 7.83
C LEU A 15 -8.08 16.57 8.79
N SER A 16 -8.13 16.27 10.09
CA SER A 16 -7.93 17.32 11.11
C SER A 16 -6.51 17.89 11.04
N LYS A 17 -6.31 19.09 11.56
CA LYS A 17 -5.00 19.72 11.61
C LYS A 17 -3.97 18.88 12.38
N ALA A 18 -4.40 18.18 13.43
CA ALA A 18 -3.55 17.29 14.21
C ALA A 18 -3.12 16.06 13.41
N GLN A 19 -4.04 15.47 12.62
CA GLN A 19 -3.72 14.34 11.74
C GLN A 19 -2.76 14.75 10.62
N ALA A 20 -2.99 15.89 9.96
CA ALA A 20 -2.07 16.40 8.96
C ALA A 20 -0.65 16.64 9.54
N ALA A 21 -0.58 17.25 10.73
CA ALA A 21 0.69 17.48 11.44
C ALA A 21 1.36 16.15 11.88
N GLN A 22 0.57 15.14 12.25
CA GLN A 22 1.09 13.79 12.55
C GLN A 22 1.66 13.12 11.30
N PHE A 23 0.93 13.16 10.17
CA PHE A 23 1.43 12.58 8.91
C PHE A 23 2.72 13.26 8.47
N GLU A 24 2.79 14.58 8.54
CA GLU A 24 4.01 15.34 8.24
C GLU A 24 5.19 14.93 9.13
N ARG A 25 4.96 14.66 10.40
CA ARG A 25 6.00 14.30 11.38
C ARG A 25 6.42 12.84 11.29
N ASP A 26 5.44 11.93 11.23
CA ASP A 26 5.64 10.49 11.41
C ASP A 26 5.62 9.71 10.09
N GLY A 27 5.04 10.27 9.02
CA GLY A 27 4.89 9.64 7.71
C GLY A 27 3.76 8.62 7.64
N TYR A 28 2.92 8.49 8.67
CA TYR A 28 1.77 7.59 8.68
C TYR A 28 0.63 8.09 9.56
N LEU A 29 -0.57 7.55 9.30
CA LEU A 29 -1.75 7.71 10.15
C LEU A 29 -2.50 6.38 10.28
N VAL A 30 -3.24 6.25 11.38
CA VAL A 30 -4.26 5.22 11.59
C VAL A 30 -5.61 5.91 11.72
N LEU A 31 -6.52 5.62 10.79
CA LEU A 31 -7.87 6.17 10.78
C LEU A 31 -8.85 5.03 11.12
N GLU A 32 -9.36 5.06 12.32
CA GLU A 32 -10.31 4.04 12.81
C GLU A 32 -11.74 4.36 12.37
N ASN A 33 -12.55 3.31 12.21
CA ASN A 33 -13.99 3.41 11.94
C ASN A 33 -14.34 4.24 10.68
N ILE A 34 -13.49 4.15 9.64
CA ILE A 34 -13.74 4.85 8.38
C ILE A 34 -14.88 4.21 7.60
N PHE A 35 -14.98 2.89 7.66
CA PHE A 35 -16.04 2.11 7.03
C PHE A 35 -16.97 1.51 8.08
N SER A 36 -18.27 1.53 7.80
CA SER A 36 -19.30 0.91 8.63
C SER A 36 -19.17 -0.62 8.64
N ALA A 37 -19.79 -1.27 9.61
CA ALA A 37 -19.80 -2.74 9.68
C ALA A 37 -20.43 -3.39 8.43
N GLN A 38 -21.42 -2.74 7.80
CA GLN A 38 -22.05 -3.22 6.58
C GLN A 38 -21.09 -3.12 5.38
N GLU A 39 -20.40 -1.99 5.22
CA GLU A 39 -19.39 -1.80 4.17
C GLU A 39 -18.23 -2.77 4.35
N VAL A 40 -17.76 -2.95 5.58
CA VAL A 40 -16.73 -3.92 5.92
C VAL A 40 -17.15 -5.34 5.53
N ALA A 41 -18.36 -5.77 5.88
CA ALA A 41 -18.86 -7.09 5.52
C ALA A 41 -18.94 -7.28 3.99
N PHE A 42 -19.33 -6.23 3.26
CA PHE A 42 -19.38 -6.23 1.81
C PHE A 42 -17.97 -6.36 1.18
N LEU A 43 -17.00 -5.58 1.67
CA LEU A 43 -15.61 -5.67 1.25
C LEU A 43 -14.97 -7.02 1.57
N GLN A 44 -15.30 -7.60 2.74
CA GLN A 44 -14.84 -8.93 3.14
C GLN A 44 -15.40 -10.03 2.23
N GLN A 45 -16.67 -9.94 1.87
CA GLN A 45 -17.32 -10.88 0.93
C GLN A 45 -16.60 -10.83 -0.42
N GLU A 46 -16.34 -9.63 -0.95
CA GLU A 46 -15.65 -9.46 -2.22
C GLU A 46 -14.22 -10.00 -2.17
N ALA A 47 -13.46 -9.64 -1.14
CA ALA A 47 -12.10 -10.18 -0.95
C ALA A 47 -12.10 -11.71 -0.84
N GLY A 48 -13.09 -12.28 -0.15
CA GLY A 48 -13.31 -13.73 -0.06
C GLY A 48 -13.57 -14.37 -1.41
N SER A 49 -14.36 -13.72 -2.28
CA SER A 49 -14.63 -14.18 -3.64
C SER A 49 -13.36 -14.20 -4.51
N LEU A 50 -12.56 -13.12 -4.45
CA LEU A 50 -11.28 -13.05 -5.19
C LEU A 50 -10.28 -14.13 -4.73
N LEU A 51 -10.24 -14.44 -3.43
CA LEU A 51 -9.36 -15.48 -2.89
C LEU A 51 -9.85 -16.89 -3.20
N ALA A 52 -11.16 -17.10 -3.35
CA ALA A 52 -11.75 -18.43 -3.55
C ALA A 52 -11.63 -18.94 -4.98
N ASP A 53 -11.55 -18.05 -5.97
CA ASP A 53 -11.48 -18.40 -7.39
C ASP A 53 -10.33 -17.64 -8.11
N PRO A 54 -9.07 -17.94 -7.75
CA PRO A 54 -7.92 -17.29 -8.37
C PRO A 54 -7.75 -17.63 -9.85
N ASP A 55 -8.33 -18.74 -10.31
CA ASP A 55 -8.27 -19.18 -11.72
C ASP A 55 -9.18 -18.32 -12.62
N ALA A 56 -10.15 -17.62 -12.05
CA ALA A 56 -10.98 -16.64 -12.76
C ALA A 56 -10.28 -15.29 -12.97
N LEU A 57 -9.12 -15.08 -12.32
CA LEU A 57 -8.34 -13.85 -12.42
C LEU A 57 -7.25 -13.98 -13.48
N ASP A 58 -6.67 -12.85 -13.88
CA ASP A 58 -5.45 -12.88 -14.68
C ASP A 58 -4.32 -13.53 -13.85
N GLY A 59 -3.83 -14.67 -14.31
CA GLY A 59 -2.86 -15.51 -13.59
C GLY A 59 -1.57 -14.79 -13.25
N ASP A 60 -1.16 -13.79 -14.02
CA ASP A 60 0.03 -12.99 -13.75
C ASP A 60 -0.15 -12.08 -12.53
N THR A 61 -1.39 -11.72 -12.18
CA THR A 61 -1.70 -10.86 -11.04
C THR A 61 -1.73 -11.60 -9.70
N VAL A 62 -1.78 -12.94 -9.72
CA VAL A 62 -1.88 -13.77 -8.51
C VAL A 62 -0.51 -14.25 -8.07
N ILE A 63 -0.06 -13.77 -6.91
CA ILE A 63 1.22 -14.15 -6.32
C ILE A 63 0.99 -15.11 -5.16
N THR A 64 1.69 -16.23 -5.18
CA THR A 64 1.64 -17.24 -4.11
C THR A 64 2.82 -17.11 -3.14
N GLU A 65 2.65 -17.63 -1.91
CA GLU A 65 3.73 -17.73 -0.94
C GLU A 65 4.91 -18.57 -1.47
N PRO A 66 6.15 -18.30 -1.03
CA PRO A 66 7.30 -19.15 -1.35
C PRO A 66 7.03 -20.62 -0.98
N GLY A 67 7.12 -21.50 -1.96
CA GLY A 67 6.80 -22.93 -1.80
C GLY A 67 5.46 -23.34 -2.42
N GLY A 68 4.64 -22.37 -2.87
CA GLY A 68 3.38 -22.59 -3.59
C GLY A 68 2.19 -22.88 -2.68
N GLY A 69 1.01 -22.86 -3.25
CA GLY A 69 -0.26 -23.26 -2.65
C GLY A 69 -1.10 -22.09 -2.13
N GLU A 70 -0.60 -21.31 -1.18
CA GLU A 70 -1.37 -20.22 -0.58
C GLU A 70 -1.16 -18.89 -1.34
N ILE A 71 -2.23 -18.14 -1.51
CA ILE A 71 -2.17 -16.80 -2.09
C ILE A 71 -1.48 -15.86 -1.09
N ARG A 72 -0.54 -15.05 -1.60
CA ARG A 72 0.13 -13.97 -0.88
C ARG A 72 -0.44 -12.60 -1.24
N SER A 73 -0.64 -12.38 -2.55
CA SER A 73 -1.20 -11.12 -3.06
C SER A 73 -1.95 -11.34 -4.35
N ILE A 74 -3.00 -10.57 -4.55
CA ILE A 74 -3.68 -10.41 -5.84
C ILE A 74 -3.51 -8.95 -6.23
N PHE A 75 -2.85 -8.69 -7.35
CA PHE A 75 -2.62 -7.34 -7.87
C PHE A 75 -3.77 -6.86 -8.76
N GLU A 76 -3.81 -5.55 -9.02
CA GLU A 76 -4.76 -4.89 -9.93
C GLU A 76 -6.23 -5.16 -9.58
N ILE A 77 -6.53 -5.30 -8.28
CA ILE A 77 -7.87 -5.66 -7.79
C ILE A 77 -8.95 -4.66 -8.22
N HIS A 78 -8.58 -3.39 -8.46
CA HIS A 78 -9.52 -2.36 -8.92
C HIS A 78 -10.01 -2.59 -10.35
N SER A 79 -9.23 -3.29 -11.19
CA SER A 79 -9.63 -3.66 -12.56
C SER A 79 -10.42 -4.96 -12.59
N GLN A 80 -10.19 -5.84 -11.62
CA GLN A 80 -10.79 -7.16 -11.53
C GLN A 80 -12.10 -7.19 -10.74
N SER A 81 -12.38 -6.13 -9.95
CA SER A 81 -13.57 -6.03 -9.10
C SER A 81 -14.14 -4.61 -9.11
N ARG A 82 -15.43 -4.50 -9.45
CA ARG A 82 -16.16 -3.22 -9.36
C ARG A 82 -16.20 -2.69 -7.93
N VAL A 83 -16.30 -3.57 -6.94
CA VAL A 83 -16.31 -3.20 -5.52
C VAL A 83 -14.97 -2.60 -5.12
N MET A 84 -13.85 -3.21 -5.54
CA MET A 84 -12.51 -2.69 -5.26
C MET A 84 -12.21 -1.43 -6.07
N HIS A 85 -12.75 -1.30 -7.29
CA HIS A 85 -12.71 -0.05 -8.05
C HIS A 85 -13.43 1.08 -7.30
N ARG A 86 -14.64 0.80 -6.83
CA ARG A 86 -15.43 1.76 -6.05
C ARG A 86 -14.72 2.15 -4.73
N LEU A 87 -14.07 1.18 -4.05
CA LEU A 87 -13.26 1.43 -2.86
C LEU A 87 -12.10 2.38 -3.18
N ALA A 88 -11.39 2.17 -4.29
CA ALA A 88 -10.30 3.02 -4.70
C ALA A 88 -10.73 4.46 -5.02
N ALA A 89 -11.97 4.64 -5.49
CA ALA A 89 -12.56 5.94 -5.80
C ALA A 89 -13.29 6.58 -4.60
N ASP A 90 -13.36 5.90 -3.45
CA ASP A 90 -14.08 6.40 -2.28
C ASP A 90 -13.47 7.70 -1.74
N ALA A 91 -14.31 8.71 -1.52
CA ALA A 91 -13.88 10.02 -1.06
C ALA A 91 -13.07 9.98 0.24
N ARG A 92 -13.37 9.03 1.13
CA ARG A 92 -12.64 8.83 2.40
C ARG A 92 -11.18 8.41 2.19
N LEU A 93 -10.84 7.90 1.00
CA LEU A 93 -9.47 7.56 0.60
C LEU A 93 -8.94 8.58 -0.42
N ALA A 94 -9.64 8.76 -1.53
CA ALA A 94 -9.15 9.57 -2.64
C ALA A 94 -9.01 11.07 -2.30
N ASP A 95 -9.96 11.67 -1.57
CA ASP A 95 -9.84 13.07 -1.15
C ASP A 95 -8.73 13.26 -0.11
N VAL A 96 -8.49 12.27 0.76
CA VAL A 96 -7.33 12.30 1.67
C VAL A 96 -6.03 12.26 0.88
N ALA A 97 -5.93 11.41 -0.15
CA ALA A 97 -4.76 11.37 -1.02
C ALA A 97 -4.55 12.69 -1.77
N ARG A 98 -5.62 13.26 -2.36
CA ARG A 98 -5.58 14.56 -3.04
C ARG A 98 -5.11 15.68 -2.11
N PHE A 99 -5.62 15.68 -0.88
CA PHE A 99 -5.21 16.66 0.13
C PHE A 99 -3.72 16.52 0.48
N LEU A 100 -3.26 15.32 0.80
CA LEU A 100 -1.87 15.10 1.19
C LEU A 100 -0.91 15.43 0.04
N LEU A 101 -1.25 15.06 -1.20
CA LEU A 101 -0.42 15.27 -2.37
C LEU A 101 -0.62 16.64 -3.05
N ASN A 102 -1.67 17.39 -2.69
CA ASN A 102 -2.07 18.65 -3.33
C ASN A 102 -2.11 18.54 -4.86
N ASP A 103 -2.77 17.50 -5.36
CA ASP A 103 -2.86 17.19 -6.79
C ASP A 103 -4.06 16.28 -7.05
N GLU A 104 -4.50 16.19 -8.31
CA GLU A 104 -5.28 15.07 -8.76
C GLU A 104 -4.44 13.79 -8.62
N VAL A 105 -5.09 12.66 -8.38
CA VAL A 105 -4.40 11.40 -8.13
C VAL A 105 -4.87 10.30 -9.07
N TYR A 106 -3.98 9.35 -9.35
CA TYR A 106 -4.30 8.11 -10.02
C TYR A 106 -3.84 6.91 -9.20
N LEU A 107 -4.37 5.73 -9.49
CA LEU A 107 -3.91 4.50 -8.87
C LEU A 107 -2.63 4.02 -9.56
N HIS A 108 -1.51 4.12 -8.84
CA HIS A 108 -0.24 3.53 -9.26
C HIS A 108 -0.29 2.00 -9.16
N GLN A 109 -0.89 1.50 -8.06
CA GLN A 109 -1.01 0.07 -7.78
C GLN A 109 -2.23 -0.19 -6.90
N SER A 110 -2.87 -1.34 -7.06
CA SER A 110 -3.81 -1.86 -6.06
C SER A 110 -3.57 -3.36 -5.85
N ARG A 111 -3.75 -3.82 -4.62
CA ARG A 111 -3.55 -5.23 -4.29
C ARG A 111 -4.33 -5.67 -3.07
N LEU A 112 -4.80 -6.90 -3.09
CA LEU A 112 -5.24 -7.61 -1.90
C LEU A 112 -4.04 -8.35 -1.33
N ASN A 113 -3.52 -7.90 -0.18
CA ASN A 113 -2.50 -8.63 0.55
C ASN A 113 -3.17 -9.60 1.51
N TYR A 114 -2.87 -10.87 1.33
CA TYR A 114 -3.35 -11.93 2.18
C TYR A 114 -2.18 -12.62 2.87
N LYS A 115 -2.28 -12.78 4.17
CA LYS A 115 -1.30 -13.47 4.99
C LYS A 115 -2.00 -14.64 5.66
N PRO A 116 -1.92 -15.84 5.09
CA PRO A 116 -2.62 -17.03 5.62
C PRO A 116 -2.15 -17.37 7.05
N GLY A 117 -3.06 -17.97 7.82
CA GLY A 117 -2.69 -18.49 9.13
C GLY A 117 -1.63 -19.59 9.01
N PHE A 118 -0.66 -19.61 9.93
CA PHE A 118 0.48 -20.54 10.01
C PHE A 118 1.49 -20.49 8.87
N GLN A 119 1.16 -19.94 7.70
CA GLN A 119 1.97 -20.03 6.48
C GLN A 119 2.42 -18.68 5.93
N GLY A 120 1.75 -17.58 6.31
CA GLY A 120 2.08 -16.24 5.82
C GLY A 120 3.52 -15.86 6.17
N LYS A 121 4.32 -15.54 5.14
CA LYS A 121 5.74 -15.19 5.31
C LYS A 121 5.88 -13.68 5.55
N GLU A 122 7.08 -13.29 5.99
CA GLU A 122 7.46 -11.91 6.20
C GLU A 122 7.49 -11.09 4.91
N PHE A 123 7.38 -9.78 5.07
CA PHE A 123 7.83 -8.79 4.11
C PHE A 123 8.98 -8.04 4.78
N TYR A 124 10.18 -8.14 4.20
CA TYR A 124 11.36 -7.53 4.77
C TYR A 124 11.28 -5.99 4.71
N TRP A 125 12.08 -5.32 5.51
CA TRP A 125 12.12 -3.86 5.58
C TRP A 125 12.50 -3.22 4.24
N HIS A 126 11.69 -2.26 3.78
CA HIS A 126 11.87 -1.52 2.55
C HIS A 126 11.12 -0.20 2.60
N SER A 127 11.46 0.72 1.70
CA SER A 127 10.57 1.80 1.29
C SER A 127 10.00 1.48 -0.08
N ASP A 128 8.73 1.73 -0.28
CA ASP A 128 8.09 1.53 -1.59
C ASP A 128 8.73 2.44 -2.66
N PHE A 129 9.07 3.68 -2.29
CA PHE A 129 9.60 4.67 -3.22
C PHE A 129 10.92 4.24 -3.86
N GLU A 130 11.81 3.57 -3.14
CA GLU A 130 13.07 3.11 -3.71
C GLU A 130 12.82 2.22 -4.93
N THR A 131 11.98 1.21 -4.78
CA THR A 131 11.59 0.30 -5.86
C THR A 131 10.82 1.05 -6.97
N TRP A 132 9.85 1.88 -6.62
CA TRP A 132 9.07 2.61 -7.62
C TRP A 132 9.90 3.62 -8.39
N HIS A 133 10.89 4.25 -7.75
CA HIS A 133 11.83 5.14 -8.42
C HIS A 133 12.73 4.36 -9.39
N VAL A 134 13.42 3.35 -8.89
CA VAL A 134 14.42 2.60 -9.65
C VAL A 134 13.79 1.78 -10.77
N GLU A 135 12.75 0.98 -10.47
CA GLU A 135 12.18 -0.01 -11.37
C GLU A 135 11.00 0.53 -12.21
N ASP A 136 10.23 1.50 -11.69
CA ASP A 136 9.07 2.02 -12.39
C ASP A 136 9.30 3.39 -13.03
N GLY A 137 10.33 4.12 -12.58
CA GLY A 137 10.59 5.47 -13.05
C GLY A 137 9.73 6.52 -12.37
N MET A 138 9.32 6.33 -11.09
CA MET A 138 8.62 7.34 -10.31
C MET A 138 9.55 8.52 -10.00
N PRO A 139 9.28 9.75 -10.51
CA PRO A 139 10.27 10.83 -10.43
C PRO A 139 10.49 11.39 -9.03
N ARG A 140 9.43 11.45 -8.20
CA ARG A 140 9.43 12.11 -6.90
C ARG A 140 8.67 11.32 -5.85
N MET A 141 8.92 11.61 -4.57
CA MET A 141 8.18 11.08 -3.41
C MET A 141 6.82 11.78 -3.28
N ARG A 142 5.94 11.59 -4.25
CA ARG A 142 4.58 12.16 -4.27
C ARG A 142 3.53 11.09 -4.47
N ALA A 143 3.66 10.02 -3.67
CA ALA A 143 2.74 8.91 -3.62
C ALA A 143 2.53 8.48 -2.17
N LEU A 144 1.44 7.79 -1.91
CA LEU A 144 1.16 7.20 -0.60
C LEU A 144 0.37 5.90 -0.74
N SER A 145 0.56 5.02 0.24
CA SER A 145 -0.17 3.76 0.35
C SER A 145 -1.28 3.87 1.39
N MET A 146 -2.46 3.36 1.07
CA MET A 146 -3.57 3.19 2.00
C MET A 146 -3.93 1.72 2.12
N SER A 147 -3.83 1.18 3.32
CA SER A 147 -4.16 -0.20 3.67
C SER A 147 -5.49 -0.23 4.41
N VAL A 148 -6.56 -0.68 3.74
CA VAL A 148 -7.86 -0.92 4.35
C VAL A 148 -7.87 -2.31 4.96
N LEU A 149 -8.03 -2.39 6.29
CA LEU A 149 -8.03 -3.67 7.00
C LEU A 149 -9.35 -4.40 6.76
N LEU A 150 -9.26 -5.62 6.25
CA LEU A 150 -10.40 -6.51 6.01
C LEU A 150 -10.49 -7.66 7.02
N ALA A 151 -9.48 -7.83 7.85
CA ALA A 151 -9.44 -8.75 8.97
C ALA A 151 -8.86 -8.04 10.19
N ASP A 152 -9.00 -8.64 11.37
CA ASP A 152 -8.33 -8.14 12.58
C ASP A 152 -6.82 -8.12 12.37
N ASN A 153 -6.20 -6.95 12.43
CA ASN A 153 -4.75 -6.84 12.51
C ASN A 153 -4.35 -6.73 13.99
N THR A 154 -3.71 -7.78 14.48
CA THR A 154 -3.29 -7.91 15.88
C THR A 154 -1.77 -7.87 15.98
N PRO A 155 -1.19 -7.70 17.18
CA PRO A 155 0.26 -7.78 17.35
C PRO A 155 0.87 -9.14 16.95
N HIS A 156 0.04 -10.17 16.73
CA HIS A 156 0.50 -11.55 16.61
C HIS A 156 0.37 -12.14 15.20
N ASN A 157 -0.51 -11.61 14.34
CA ASN A 157 -0.76 -12.17 13.01
C ASN A 157 0.02 -11.46 11.89
N GLY A 158 1.21 -10.96 12.21
CA GLY A 158 2.13 -10.31 11.27
C GLY A 158 1.65 -8.94 10.80
N PRO A 159 1.34 -8.00 11.71
CA PRO A 159 0.92 -6.65 11.36
C PRO A 159 2.02 -5.89 10.60
N LEU A 160 1.62 -4.82 9.92
CA LEU A 160 2.54 -3.87 9.35
C LEU A 160 3.40 -3.25 10.46
N MET A 161 4.70 -3.19 10.26
CA MET A 161 5.66 -2.49 11.12
C MET A 161 6.18 -1.27 10.37
N LEU A 162 6.30 -0.14 11.08
CA LEU A 162 6.72 1.13 10.53
C LEU A 162 7.84 1.73 11.40
N ILE A 163 8.75 2.48 10.78
CA ILE A 163 9.70 3.33 11.49
C ILE A 163 9.24 4.79 11.33
N PRO A 164 8.57 5.40 12.33
CA PRO A 164 8.05 6.76 12.23
C PRO A 164 9.14 7.77 11.90
N GLY A 165 8.87 8.72 10.99
CA GLY A 165 9.83 9.75 10.62
C GLY A 165 10.94 9.30 9.65
N SER A 166 11.06 8.01 9.34
CA SER A 166 12.05 7.49 8.38
C SER A 166 11.83 7.97 6.94
N HIS A 167 10.59 8.35 6.58
CA HIS A 167 10.25 8.94 5.28
C HIS A 167 11.05 10.20 4.93
N ARG A 168 11.62 10.85 5.92
CA ARG A 168 12.47 12.05 5.73
C ARG A 168 13.89 11.74 5.25
N SER A 169 14.26 10.48 5.19
CA SER A 169 15.58 10.03 4.76
C SER A 169 15.43 9.02 3.63
N PHE A 170 16.02 9.31 2.48
CA PHE A 170 16.10 8.33 1.40
C PHE A 170 17.30 7.41 1.65
N LEU A 171 17.02 6.12 1.79
CA LEU A 171 18.05 5.09 1.86
C LEU A 171 18.20 4.46 0.48
N THR A 172 19.39 4.62 -0.09
CA THR A 172 19.74 3.90 -1.32
C THR A 172 20.04 2.46 -0.99
N CYS A 173 19.45 1.54 -1.74
CA CYS A 173 19.77 0.13 -1.63
C CYS A 173 21.02 -0.20 -2.43
N VAL A 174 21.77 -1.21 -1.98
CA VAL A 174 23.05 -1.59 -2.57
C VAL A 174 22.84 -2.62 -3.69
N GLY A 175 23.45 -2.39 -4.85
CA GLY A 175 23.49 -3.33 -5.96
C GLY A 175 22.67 -2.87 -7.17
N GLU A 176 22.88 -3.56 -8.29
CA GLU A 176 22.09 -3.38 -9.51
C GLU A 176 20.85 -4.26 -9.41
N THR A 177 19.69 -3.71 -9.76
CA THR A 177 18.44 -4.49 -9.83
C THR A 177 18.48 -5.36 -11.09
N PRO A 178 18.43 -6.71 -10.96
CA PRO A 178 18.41 -7.59 -12.11
C PRO A 178 17.14 -7.40 -12.96
N ASP A 179 17.25 -7.68 -14.26
CA ASP A 179 16.06 -7.73 -15.12
C ASP A 179 15.05 -8.76 -14.57
N ASP A 180 13.77 -8.46 -14.70
CA ASP A 180 12.68 -9.30 -14.19
C ASP A 180 12.72 -9.55 -12.66
N HIS A 181 13.45 -8.74 -11.90
CA HIS A 181 13.61 -8.91 -10.46
C HIS A 181 12.26 -9.01 -9.73
N TYR A 182 11.22 -8.31 -10.20
CA TYR A 182 9.89 -8.33 -9.60
C TYR A 182 9.33 -9.75 -9.42
N LYS A 183 9.65 -10.70 -10.29
CA LYS A 183 9.21 -12.11 -10.18
C LYS A 183 9.70 -12.78 -8.90
N MET A 184 10.83 -12.34 -8.37
CA MET A 184 11.38 -12.81 -7.11
C MET A 184 11.01 -11.91 -5.94
N SER A 185 11.10 -10.61 -6.10
CA SER A 185 10.85 -9.64 -5.01
C SER A 185 9.41 -9.66 -4.49
N LEU A 186 8.43 -9.98 -5.34
CA LEU A 186 7.03 -10.18 -4.92
C LEU A 186 6.86 -11.39 -4.00
N LYS A 187 7.77 -12.38 -4.06
CA LYS A 187 7.77 -13.57 -3.21
C LYS A 187 8.71 -13.41 -2.02
N LYS A 188 9.91 -12.89 -2.25
CA LYS A 188 10.92 -12.65 -1.23
C LYS A 188 11.78 -11.46 -1.65
N GLN A 189 11.81 -10.42 -0.84
CA GLN A 189 12.57 -9.21 -1.13
C GLN A 189 14.04 -9.41 -0.70
N GLU A 190 14.94 -9.47 -1.65
CA GLU A 190 16.40 -9.62 -1.44
C GLU A 190 17.19 -8.42 -1.97
N TYR A 191 16.59 -7.62 -2.85
CA TYR A 191 17.12 -6.36 -3.39
C TYR A 191 16.14 -5.24 -3.08
N GLY A 192 16.56 -4.00 -3.18
CA GLY A 192 15.73 -2.87 -2.79
C GLY A 192 15.50 -2.81 -1.27
N VAL A 193 16.42 -3.41 -0.49
CA VAL A 193 16.38 -3.42 0.98
C VAL A 193 17.55 -2.61 1.52
N PRO A 194 17.36 -1.88 2.63
CA PRO A 194 18.44 -1.16 3.28
C PRO A 194 19.47 -2.13 3.87
N ASP A 195 20.69 -1.69 4.01
CA ASP A 195 21.69 -2.40 4.81
C ASP A 195 21.29 -2.41 6.30
N GLU A 196 21.79 -3.42 7.03
CA GLU A 196 21.40 -3.65 8.42
C GLU A 196 21.83 -2.50 9.35
N ASP A 197 22.96 -1.85 9.09
CA ASP A 197 23.47 -0.75 9.92
C ASP A 197 22.58 0.49 9.76
N SER A 198 22.25 0.87 8.52
CA SER A 198 21.32 1.98 8.24
C SER A 198 19.94 1.73 8.81
N LEU A 199 19.42 0.50 8.71
CA LEU A 199 18.14 0.12 9.30
C LEU A 199 18.17 0.19 10.82
N ALA A 200 19.26 -0.33 11.45
CA ALA A 200 19.44 -0.27 12.89
C ALA A 200 19.51 1.16 13.40
N ASP A 201 20.23 2.04 12.72
CA ASP A 201 20.33 3.46 13.05
C ASP A 201 18.97 4.16 13.00
N LEU A 202 18.17 3.90 11.96
CA LEU A 202 16.80 4.43 11.87
C LEU A 202 15.92 3.92 13.02
N ALA A 203 15.98 2.60 13.29
CA ALA A 203 15.18 1.97 14.33
C ALA A 203 15.58 2.46 15.74
N HIS A 204 16.86 2.65 16.01
CA HIS A 204 17.34 3.21 17.28
C HIS A 204 16.90 4.67 17.46
N LYS A 205 16.92 5.46 16.38
CA LYS A 205 16.56 6.88 16.41
C LYS A 205 15.06 7.12 16.56
N HIS A 206 14.26 6.33 15.89
CA HIS A 206 12.83 6.59 15.72
C HIS A 206 11.90 5.57 16.39
N GLY A 207 12.44 4.41 16.79
CA GLY A 207 11.67 3.28 17.25
C GLY A 207 10.95 2.54 16.13
N ILE A 208 10.30 1.44 16.48
CA ILE A 208 9.44 0.65 15.59
C ILE A 208 8.05 0.63 16.19
N VAL A 209 7.04 0.88 15.37
CA VAL A 209 5.64 0.75 15.74
C VAL A 209 4.95 -0.30 14.87
N ALA A 210 3.95 -0.97 15.41
CA ALA A 210 3.13 -1.94 14.68
C ALA A 210 1.65 -1.53 14.83
N PRO A 211 1.11 -0.69 13.94
CA PRO A 211 -0.29 -0.32 13.99
C PRO A 211 -1.19 -1.55 13.86
N THR A 212 -2.17 -1.65 14.73
CA THR A 212 -3.18 -2.69 14.73
C THR A 212 -4.57 -2.06 14.57
N GLY A 213 -5.58 -2.87 14.28
CA GLY A 213 -6.95 -2.35 14.13
C GLY A 213 -7.95 -3.42 13.77
N LYS A 214 -9.20 -3.03 13.88
CA LYS A 214 -10.35 -3.83 13.45
C LYS A 214 -10.59 -3.65 11.94
N PRO A 215 -11.31 -4.57 11.28
CA PRO A 215 -11.76 -4.35 9.92
C PRO A 215 -12.45 -2.99 9.75
N GLY A 216 -12.18 -2.30 8.63
CA GLY A 216 -12.63 -0.94 8.38
C GLY A 216 -11.71 0.17 8.87
N THR A 217 -10.63 -0.17 9.58
CA THR A 217 -9.52 0.75 9.86
C THR A 217 -8.69 0.97 8.61
N VAL A 218 -8.20 2.18 8.39
CA VAL A 218 -7.28 2.54 7.30
C VAL A 218 -5.94 2.94 7.90
N ILE A 219 -4.88 2.25 7.49
CA ILE A 219 -3.50 2.65 7.78
C ILE A 219 -2.94 3.27 6.50
N LEU A 220 -2.62 4.55 6.55
CA LEU A 220 -2.01 5.24 5.41
C LEU A 220 -0.59 5.65 5.75
N PHE A 221 0.30 5.60 4.76
CA PHE A 221 1.72 5.91 4.94
C PHE A 221 2.37 6.44 3.66
N ASP A 222 3.37 7.28 3.86
CA ASP A 222 4.16 7.89 2.80
C ASP A 222 4.96 6.83 2.03
N CYS A 223 5.13 7.02 0.73
CA CYS A 223 5.84 6.09 -0.15
C CYS A 223 7.30 5.82 0.27
N ASN A 224 7.94 6.76 0.94
CA ASN A 224 9.32 6.60 1.42
C ASN A 224 9.42 6.13 2.88
N LEU A 225 8.28 5.83 3.54
CA LEU A 225 8.32 5.34 4.91
C LEU A 225 8.88 3.91 4.96
N MET A 226 9.90 3.70 5.79
CA MET A 226 10.47 2.37 6.03
C MET A 226 9.47 1.49 6.73
N HIS A 227 9.14 0.36 6.11
CA HIS A 227 8.14 -0.57 6.61
C HIS A 227 8.46 -2.03 6.30
N GLY A 228 7.78 -2.91 7.02
CA GLY A 228 7.91 -4.36 6.85
C GLY A 228 6.80 -5.09 7.59
N SER A 229 6.81 -6.39 7.61
CA SER A 229 5.91 -7.18 8.46
C SER A 229 6.46 -8.57 8.76
N ASN A 230 6.26 -9.04 9.98
CA ASN A 230 6.61 -10.40 10.38
C ASN A 230 5.75 -11.47 9.68
N GLY A 231 6.21 -12.72 9.68
CA GLY A 231 5.41 -13.87 9.32
C GLY A 231 4.21 -14.07 10.26
N ASN A 232 3.26 -14.88 9.84
CA ASN A 232 2.08 -15.23 10.63
C ASN A 232 2.13 -16.72 11.05
N ILE A 233 2.44 -16.96 12.32
CA ILE A 233 2.43 -18.30 12.91
C ILE A 233 1.16 -18.57 13.73
N THR A 234 0.17 -17.68 13.67
CA THR A 234 -1.13 -17.86 14.33
C THR A 234 -2.15 -18.48 13.38
N PRO A 235 -3.27 -19.05 13.89
CA PRO A 235 -4.34 -19.55 13.04
C PRO A 235 -5.17 -18.43 12.37
N PHE A 236 -4.95 -17.17 12.72
CA PHE A 236 -5.77 -16.03 12.29
C PHE A 236 -5.16 -15.35 11.06
N PRO A 237 -5.77 -15.45 9.88
CA PRO A 237 -5.26 -14.79 8.68
C PRO A 237 -5.38 -13.27 8.79
N ARG A 238 -4.60 -12.57 7.98
CA ARG A 238 -4.68 -11.12 7.77
C ARG A 238 -4.99 -10.83 6.32
N ALA A 239 -6.00 -10.01 6.06
CA ALA A 239 -6.37 -9.56 4.72
C ALA A 239 -6.48 -8.03 4.71
N ASN A 240 -5.79 -7.38 3.78
CA ASN A 240 -5.79 -5.93 3.62
C ASN A 240 -5.90 -5.57 2.14
N ALA A 241 -6.81 -4.65 1.80
CA ALA A 241 -6.84 -4.03 0.48
C ALA A 241 -5.92 -2.80 0.47
N PHE A 242 -4.89 -2.83 -0.38
CA PHE A 242 -3.97 -1.71 -0.60
C PHE A 242 -4.36 -0.93 -1.84
N MET A 243 -4.42 0.39 -1.69
CA MET A 243 -4.59 1.37 -2.75
C MET A 243 -3.40 2.33 -2.70
N VAL A 244 -2.62 2.38 -3.77
CA VAL A 244 -1.47 3.28 -3.88
C VAL A 244 -1.85 4.43 -4.79
N TYR A 245 -1.91 5.62 -4.21
CA TYR A 245 -2.21 6.85 -4.94
C TYR A 245 -0.92 7.57 -5.30
N ASN A 246 -0.79 7.95 -6.55
CA ASN A 246 0.30 8.79 -7.04
C ASN A 246 -0.27 10.10 -7.60
N ALA A 247 0.43 11.21 -7.40
CA ALA A 247 0.05 12.50 -7.95
C ALA A 247 0.09 12.50 -9.48
N MET A 248 -0.89 13.13 -10.14
CA MET A 248 -0.92 13.25 -11.60
C MET A 248 0.30 13.98 -12.15
N SER A 249 0.89 14.92 -11.41
CA SER A 249 2.15 15.59 -11.78
C SER A 249 3.39 14.71 -11.59
N ASN A 250 3.24 13.49 -11.04
CA ASN A 250 4.33 12.55 -10.75
C ASN A 250 4.23 11.25 -11.56
N GLN A 251 3.69 11.33 -12.78
CA GLN A 251 3.56 10.17 -13.66
C GLN A 251 4.91 9.52 -13.92
N LEU A 252 4.87 8.19 -14.12
CA LEU A 252 6.07 7.40 -14.36
C LEU A 252 6.75 7.80 -15.67
N VAL A 253 8.07 7.89 -15.60
CA VAL A 253 8.95 8.04 -16.77
C VAL A 253 9.63 6.70 -17.08
N ALA A 254 10.64 6.68 -17.93
CA ALA A 254 11.45 5.47 -18.10
C ALA A 254 12.12 5.08 -16.77
N PRO A 255 12.24 3.79 -16.45
CA PRO A 255 12.96 3.32 -15.26
C PRO A 255 14.38 3.91 -15.15
N PHE A 256 14.82 4.13 -13.92
CA PHE A 256 16.17 4.65 -13.68
C PHE A 256 17.23 3.52 -13.53
N GLY A 257 16.76 2.29 -13.29
CA GLY A 257 17.62 1.10 -13.14
C GLY A 257 17.49 0.13 -14.31
N PRO A 258 16.51 -0.80 -14.32
CA PRO A 258 16.40 -1.83 -15.34
C PRO A 258 16.03 -1.25 -16.73
N ALA A 259 16.41 -1.96 -17.78
CA ALA A 259 16.08 -1.57 -19.15
C ALA A 259 14.59 -1.71 -19.47
N THR A 260 13.90 -2.61 -18.77
CA THR A 260 12.47 -2.92 -19.00
C THR A 260 11.66 -2.54 -17.75
N PRO A 261 10.57 -1.75 -17.90
CA PRO A 261 9.71 -1.43 -16.78
C PRO A 261 8.96 -2.69 -16.27
N ARG A 262 8.57 -2.65 -15.00
CA ARG A 262 7.70 -3.68 -14.44
C ARG A 262 6.34 -3.71 -15.14
N PRO A 263 5.62 -4.85 -15.12
CA PRO A 263 4.29 -4.97 -15.71
C PRO A 263 3.28 -3.93 -15.17
N SER A 264 2.31 -3.55 -16.02
CA SER A 264 1.30 -2.54 -15.68
C SER A 264 0.44 -2.90 -14.47
N PHE A 265 0.20 -4.18 -14.23
CA PHE A 265 -0.57 -4.64 -13.07
C PHE A 265 0.15 -4.37 -11.72
N ILE A 266 1.48 -4.15 -11.76
CA ILE A 266 2.29 -3.75 -10.59
C ILE A 266 2.47 -2.24 -10.55
N ALA A 267 2.63 -1.60 -11.71
CA ALA A 267 2.95 -0.19 -11.83
C ALA A 267 2.21 0.42 -13.02
N ALA A 268 1.07 1.05 -12.77
CA ALA A 268 0.23 1.65 -13.81
C ALA A 268 1.00 2.77 -14.54
N ARG A 269 1.16 2.62 -15.86
CA ARG A 269 1.84 3.58 -16.71
C ARG A 269 0.89 4.54 -17.43
N GLU A 270 -0.34 4.12 -17.61
CA GLU A 270 -1.41 4.97 -18.10
C GLU A 270 -2.09 5.62 -16.90
N ALA A 271 -1.75 6.88 -16.64
CA ALA A 271 -2.29 7.60 -15.50
C ALA A 271 -3.66 8.20 -15.88
N GLU A 272 -4.71 7.71 -15.25
CA GLU A 272 -6.05 8.27 -15.34
C GLU A 272 -6.46 8.80 -13.97
N ALA A 273 -6.84 10.08 -13.92
CA ALA A 273 -7.25 10.71 -12.68
C ALA A 273 -8.51 10.05 -12.12
N ILE A 274 -8.48 9.74 -10.81
CA ILE A 274 -9.61 9.10 -10.15
C ILE A 274 -10.81 10.04 -10.11
N SER A 275 -11.94 9.57 -10.61
CA SER A 275 -13.24 10.21 -10.40
C SER A 275 -13.75 9.86 -9.01
N VAL A 276 -13.63 10.81 -8.06
CA VAL A 276 -13.98 10.57 -6.65
C VAL A 276 -15.47 10.32 -6.48
N CYS A 277 -15.82 9.30 -5.72
CA CYS A 277 -17.17 8.91 -5.40
C CYS A 277 -17.52 9.22 -3.93
N HIS A 278 -18.60 9.96 -3.71
CA HIS A 278 -19.09 10.38 -2.39
C HIS A 278 -20.32 9.59 -1.91
N GLY A 279 -20.80 8.64 -2.70
CA GLY A 279 -21.97 7.84 -2.41
C GLY A 279 -21.72 6.68 -1.44
N ASP A 280 -22.77 5.92 -1.18
CA ASP A 280 -22.70 4.71 -0.36
C ASP A 280 -21.96 3.59 -1.13
N LEU A 281 -20.91 3.04 -0.52
CA LEU A 281 -20.06 2.02 -1.14
C LEU A 281 -20.84 0.74 -1.46
N VAL A 282 -21.78 0.34 -0.60
CA VAL A 282 -22.58 -0.88 -0.79
C VAL A 282 -23.60 -0.69 -1.91
N ALA A 283 -24.32 0.44 -1.90
CA ALA A 283 -25.34 0.73 -2.90
C ALA A 283 -24.75 0.85 -4.31
N GLU A 284 -23.62 1.52 -4.45
CA GLU A 284 -22.93 1.74 -5.73
C GLU A 284 -22.11 0.53 -6.19
N GLY A 285 -21.59 -0.28 -5.27
CA GLY A 285 -20.86 -1.50 -5.60
C GLY A 285 -21.73 -2.64 -6.11
N MET A 286 -23.06 -2.59 -5.84
CA MET A 286 -24.05 -3.56 -6.35
C MET A 286 -24.68 -3.16 -7.68
N ALA A 287 -24.57 -1.89 -8.09
CA ALA A 287 -25.14 -1.38 -9.34
C ALA A 287 -24.21 -1.62 -10.54
#